data_0af70a7a4027b9f4b73686653d355bf6
#
_entry.id   0af70a7a4027b9f4b73686653d355bf6
#
_cell.length_a   1.000
_cell.length_b   1.000
_cell.length_c   1.000
_cell.angle_alpha   90.00
_cell.angle_beta   90.00
_cell.angle_gamma   90.00
#
_symmetry.space_group_name_H-M   'P 1'
#
loop_
_entity.id
_entity.type
_entity.pdbx_description
1 polymer ?
#
loop_
_entity_poly.entity_id
_entity_poly.type
_entity_poly.pdbx_seq_one_letter_code
_entity_poly.pdbx_strand_id
1 'polypeptide(L)'
;MSVFTGLKTKWAKTSPFRVLQREQWASQRPTFKDAEPAIIDAALQRSQRRLSGNWFAFAASDAIRNRPFGTSVGGLEIVAWRDTDSTLHVGPATCPHLGADLATGTVDRGALICPWHGLRLEGGREFGWKPYPAHDDGVLAWVRLDRIGGEQPTEAPVVPVRPHGASMHAVTRLVGTCEPSDIIANRLDPWHGGWYHPYSFAHLDVLSAPPVDADLPQEQDRFLVPVTFHIGRFGVPVVAEFAAPGPRTIVMRIIDGEGAGSVVETHATPVGPGPDGLPRSAVIEAVIAHSDRPGFGHALRARRLIAPFMRQAAARLWRDDLAYAERRYRVRTRG
;
A
#
# COMPACT_ATOMS: atom_id res chain seq x y z
N MET A 1 -7.15 -26.45 19.18
CA MET A 1 -8.38 -25.97 19.87
C MET A 1 -7.93 -24.99 20.93
N SER A 2 -8.07 -23.93 20.66
CA SER A 2 -8.61 -22.62 20.59
C SER A 2 -8.28 -21.78 21.85
N VAL A 3 -7.02 -21.29 21.93
CA VAL A 3 -6.64 -20.16 22.81
C VAL A 3 -7.40 -18.88 22.40
N PHE A 4 -7.96 -18.86 21.19
CA PHE A 4 -8.60 -17.71 20.56
C PHE A 4 -10.06 -17.47 20.98
N THR A 5 -10.79 -18.49 21.46
CA THR A 5 -12.22 -18.33 21.84
C THR A 5 -12.37 -17.50 23.12
N GLY A 6 -11.38 -17.53 24.02
CA GLY A 6 -11.41 -16.76 25.26
C GLY A 6 -11.13 -15.25 25.09
N LEU A 7 -10.44 -14.86 24.04
CA LEU A 7 -10.15 -13.44 23.74
C LEU A 7 -11.38 -12.72 23.16
N LYS A 8 -12.10 -13.34 22.23
CA LYS A 8 -13.30 -12.74 21.59
C LYS A 8 -14.40 -12.34 22.58
N THR A 9 -14.63 -13.15 23.59
CA THR A 9 -15.71 -12.89 24.56
C THR A 9 -15.38 -11.81 25.60
N LYS A 10 -14.10 -11.60 25.91
CA LYS A 10 -13.68 -10.53 26.83
C LYS A 10 -13.61 -9.15 26.18
N TRP A 11 -13.30 -9.07 24.90
CA TRP A 11 -13.12 -7.82 24.16
C TRP A 11 -14.43 -7.09 23.87
N ALA A 12 -15.51 -7.82 23.62
CA ALA A 12 -16.81 -7.24 23.27
C ALA A 12 -17.45 -6.38 24.38
N LYS A 13 -17.00 -6.57 25.63
CA LYS A 13 -17.62 -5.93 26.81
C LYS A 13 -16.80 -4.82 27.48
N THR A 14 -15.51 -4.68 27.14
CA THR A 14 -14.60 -3.71 27.76
C THR A 14 -14.01 -2.75 26.74
N SER A 15 -13.41 -1.63 27.21
CA SER A 15 -12.67 -0.71 26.34
C SER A 15 -11.59 -1.46 25.52
N PRO A 16 -11.45 -1.21 24.22
CA PRO A 16 -10.37 -1.81 23.40
C PRO A 16 -9.00 -1.32 23.82
N PHE A 17 -8.92 -0.19 24.51
CA PHE A 17 -7.68 0.44 24.91
C PHE A 17 -7.12 -0.19 26.16
N ARG A 18 -5.83 -0.54 26.12
CA ARG A 18 -5.02 -0.91 27.27
C ARG A 18 -4.00 0.17 27.56
N VAL A 19 -3.73 0.43 28.83
CA VAL A 19 -2.62 1.29 29.25
C VAL A 19 -1.37 0.44 29.26
N LEU A 20 -0.43 0.73 28.37
CA LEU A 20 0.86 0.05 28.29
C LEU A 20 1.81 0.62 29.33
N GLN A 21 2.53 -0.27 30.01
CA GLN A 21 3.73 0.13 30.76
C GLN A 21 4.86 0.40 29.74
N ARG A 22 5.71 1.38 30.03
CA ARG A 22 6.88 1.66 29.21
C ARG A 22 7.83 0.47 29.33
N GLU A 23 7.86 -0.38 28.35
CA GLU A 23 8.92 -1.38 28.22
C GLU A 23 10.21 -0.66 27.82
N GLN A 24 11.27 -0.91 28.56
CA GLN A 24 12.60 -0.46 28.17
C GLN A 24 13.11 -1.39 27.05
N TRP A 25 13.90 -0.85 26.13
CA TRP A 25 14.54 -1.63 25.05
C TRP A 25 15.24 -2.90 25.56
N ALA A 26 15.86 -2.83 26.74
CA ALA A 26 16.54 -3.96 27.37
C ALA A 26 15.63 -5.14 27.75
N SER A 27 14.31 -4.94 27.81
CA SER A 27 13.34 -6.00 28.15
C SER A 27 12.69 -6.65 26.91
N GLN A 28 12.92 -6.13 25.70
CA GLN A 28 12.40 -6.74 24.48
C GLN A 28 13.21 -7.98 24.11
N ARG A 29 12.51 -9.08 23.81
CA ARG A 29 13.15 -10.29 23.28
C ARG A 29 13.72 -9.99 21.89
N PRO A 30 15.02 -10.27 21.63
CA PRO A 30 15.58 -10.15 20.29
C PRO A 30 14.92 -11.13 19.31
N THR A 31 14.53 -10.64 18.13
CA THR A 31 13.82 -11.40 17.10
C THR A 31 14.73 -11.93 15.98
N PHE A 32 16.03 -11.60 15.99
CA PHE A 32 16.95 -11.95 14.90
C PHE A 32 17.12 -13.46 14.66
N LYS A 33 16.83 -14.29 15.67
CA LYS A 33 16.89 -15.75 15.51
C LYS A 33 15.66 -16.30 14.79
N ASP A 34 14.53 -15.63 14.94
CA ASP A 34 13.25 -16.04 14.37
C ASP A 34 13.05 -15.40 12.97
N ALA A 35 13.68 -14.24 12.74
CA ALA A 35 13.68 -13.51 11.46
C ALA A 35 14.71 -14.09 10.49
N GLU A 36 14.49 -15.33 10.08
CA GLU A 36 15.40 -16.02 9.16
C GLU A 36 15.31 -15.44 7.75
N PRO A 37 16.42 -14.96 7.16
CA PRO A 37 16.42 -14.42 5.80
C PRO A 37 15.81 -15.37 4.76
N ALA A 38 16.01 -16.68 4.93
CA ALA A 38 15.48 -17.70 4.01
C ALA A 38 13.95 -17.69 3.94
N ILE A 39 13.25 -17.46 5.06
CA ILE A 39 11.77 -17.37 5.10
C ILE A 39 11.30 -16.15 4.31
N ILE A 40 11.91 -14.99 4.54
CA ILE A 40 11.58 -13.73 3.88
C ILE A 40 11.85 -13.83 2.37
N ASP A 41 13.00 -14.36 1.98
CA ASP A 41 13.38 -14.51 0.58
C ASP A 41 12.49 -15.53 -0.14
N ALA A 42 12.13 -16.65 0.49
CA ALA A 42 11.21 -17.63 -0.07
C ALA A 42 9.81 -17.04 -0.30
N ALA A 43 9.27 -16.31 0.70
CA ALA A 43 7.98 -15.63 0.56
C ALA A 43 8.03 -14.54 -0.53
N LEU A 44 9.13 -13.78 -0.62
CA LEU A 44 9.36 -12.81 -1.69
C LEU A 44 9.37 -13.50 -3.07
N GLN A 45 10.13 -14.57 -3.23
CA GLN A 45 10.20 -15.32 -4.50
C GLN A 45 8.84 -15.86 -4.93
N ARG A 46 8.04 -16.40 -3.99
CA ARG A 46 6.66 -16.84 -4.28
C ARG A 46 5.79 -15.66 -4.72
N SER A 47 5.89 -14.52 -4.05
CA SER A 47 5.13 -13.31 -4.44
C SER A 47 5.47 -12.85 -5.84
N GLN A 48 6.76 -12.89 -6.24
CA GLN A 48 7.23 -12.47 -7.57
C GLN A 48 6.74 -13.38 -8.72
N ARG A 49 6.29 -14.60 -8.43
CA ARG A 49 5.71 -15.51 -9.43
C ARG A 49 4.21 -15.28 -9.66
N ARG A 50 3.56 -14.49 -8.81
CA ARG A 50 2.14 -14.17 -8.91
C ARG A 50 1.93 -13.09 -9.97
N LEU A 51 0.83 -13.21 -10.70
CA LEU A 51 0.51 -12.23 -11.74
C LEU A 51 -0.10 -10.97 -11.14
N SER A 52 0.27 -9.81 -11.67
CA SER A 52 -0.36 -8.52 -11.38
C SER A 52 -1.27 -8.05 -12.52
N GLY A 53 -1.26 -8.75 -13.66
CA GLY A 53 -1.98 -8.35 -14.87
C GLY A 53 -1.51 -7.01 -15.45
N ASN A 54 -0.25 -6.63 -15.20
CA ASN A 54 0.37 -5.35 -15.59
C ASN A 54 -0.26 -4.11 -14.95
N TRP A 55 -1.02 -4.28 -13.87
CA TRP A 55 -1.64 -3.19 -13.14
C TRP A 55 -0.70 -2.60 -12.08
N PHE A 56 -0.71 -1.26 -12.00
CA PHE A 56 0.07 -0.49 -11.04
C PHE A 56 -0.84 0.51 -10.33
N ALA A 57 -0.93 0.41 -9.01
CA ALA A 57 -1.50 1.49 -8.20
C ALA A 57 -0.56 2.69 -8.30
N PHE A 58 -1.07 3.90 -8.57
CA PHE A 58 -0.20 5.07 -8.74
C PHE A 58 -0.57 6.27 -7.86
N ALA A 59 -1.81 6.33 -7.37
CA ALA A 59 -2.29 7.41 -6.52
C ALA A 59 -3.47 6.97 -5.65
N ALA A 60 -3.80 7.78 -4.63
CA ALA A 60 -5.11 7.74 -4.00
C ALA A 60 -6.19 8.16 -5.01
N SER A 61 -7.34 7.49 -5.02
CA SER A 61 -8.46 7.84 -5.90
C SER A 61 -8.89 9.30 -5.72
N ASP A 62 -8.96 9.78 -4.47
CA ASP A 62 -9.37 11.14 -4.13
C ASP A 62 -8.33 12.23 -4.43
N ALA A 63 -7.09 11.85 -4.76
CA ALA A 63 -6.05 12.79 -5.18
C ALA A 63 -6.26 13.26 -6.63
N ILE A 64 -6.94 12.44 -7.45
CA ILE A 64 -7.23 12.75 -8.85
C ILE A 64 -8.62 13.40 -8.91
N ARG A 65 -8.63 14.65 -9.34
CA ARG A 65 -9.85 15.49 -9.38
C ARG A 65 -10.04 16.07 -10.78
N ASN A 66 -10.77 17.18 -10.85
CA ASN A 66 -10.98 18.01 -12.04
C ASN A 66 -9.77 18.89 -12.40
N ARG A 67 -8.57 18.38 -12.17
CA ARG A 67 -7.29 18.98 -12.57
C ARG A 67 -6.32 17.88 -12.96
N PRO A 68 -5.36 18.16 -13.85
CA PRO A 68 -4.38 17.15 -14.23
C PRO A 68 -3.56 16.70 -13.03
N PHE A 69 -3.32 15.40 -12.94
CA PHE A 69 -2.44 14.77 -11.98
C PHE A 69 -1.32 14.06 -12.76
N GLY A 70 -0.10 14.57 -12.65
CA GLY A 70 1.07 13.99 -13.30
C GLY A 70 1.87 13.11 -12.36
N THR A 71 2.37 11.97 -12.85
CA THR A 71 3.32 11.10 -12.14
C THR A 71 4.05 10.21 -13.14
N SER A 72 5.03 9.44 -12.66
CA SER A 72 5.72 8.43 -13.48
C SER A 72 5.47 7.04 -12.92
N VAL A 73 5.31 6.06 -13.82
CA VAL A 73 5.21 4.63 -13.52
C VAL A 73 6.12 3.88 -14.47
N GLY A 74 7.11 3.16 -13.93
CA GLY A 74 8.10 2.43 -14.73
C GLY A 74 8.90 3.29 -15.69
N GLY A 75 9.11 4.56 -15.38
CA GLY A 75 9.79 5.54 -16.24
C GLY A 75 8.90 6.16 -17.32
N LEU A 76 7.61 5.78 -17.40
CA LEU A 76 6.64 6.45 -18.27
C LEU A 76 5.97 7.58 -17.50
N GLU A 77 6.03 8.78 -18.05
CA GLU A 77 5.25 9.92 -17.56
C GLU A 77 3.79 9.74 -17.95
N ILE A 78 2.92 9.76 -16.95
CA ILE A 78 1.47 9.63 -17.11
C ILE A 78 0.75 10.86 -16.57
N VAL A 79 -0.34 11.20 -17.19
CA VAL A 79 -1.32 12.19 -16.71
C VAL A 79 -2.65 11.51 -16.44
N ALA A 80 -3.29 11.88 -15.34
CA ALA A 80 -4.62 11.41 -14.98
C ALA A 80 -5.53 12.59 -14.65
N TRP A 81 -6.82 12.48 -14.95
CA TRP A 81 -7.84 13.44 -14.56
C TRP A 81 -9.21 12.75 -14.47
N ARG A 82 -10.19 13.48 -13.98
CA ARG A 82 -11.60 13.04 -14.03
C ARG A 82 -12.40 13.95 -14.95
N ASP A 83 -13.27 13.33 -15.73
CA ASP A 83 -14.27 14.05 -16.52
C ASP A 83 -15.47 14.52 -15.67
N THR A 84 -16.50 15.04 -16.31
CA THR A 84 -17.73 15.52 -15.66
C THR A 84 -18.51 14.43 -14.96
N ASP A 85 -18.40 13.19 -15.42
CA ASP A 85 -19.08 12.03 -14.86
C ASP A 85 -18.22 11.32 -13.79
N SER A 86 -17.10 11.95 -13.44
CA SER A 86 -16.10 11.42 -12.49
C SER A 86 -15.37 10.18 -12.99
N THR A 87 -15.44 9.86 -14.28
CA THR A 87 -14.66 8.78 -14.89
C THR A 87 -13.17 9.11 -14.86
N LEU A 88 -12.38 8.16 -14.44
CA LEU A 88 -10.92 8.28 -14.41
C LEU A 88 -10.35 8.06 -15.82
N HIS A 89 -9.61 9.04 -16.31
CA HIS A 89 -8.81 8.95 -17.52
C HIS A 89 -7.34 8.95 -17.19
N VAL A 90 -6.57 8.09 -17.84
CA VAL A 90 -5.10 8.00 -17.67
C VAL A 90 -4.47 7.81 -19.05
N GLY A 91 -3.37 8.48 -19.31
CA GLY A 91 -2.61 8.28 -20.54
C GLY A 91 -1.23 8.93 -20.50
N PRO A 92 -0.51 8.96 -21.62
CA PRO A 92 0.78 9.61 -21.71
C PRO A 92 0.70 11.08 -21.30
N ALA A 93 1.64 11.55 -20.48
CA ALA A 93 1.71 12.97 -20.13
C ALA A 93 2.21 13.85 -21.29
N THR A 94 2.79 13.25 -22.31
CA THR A 94 3.30 13.95 -23.48
C THR A 94 2.18 14.29 -24.46
N CYS A 95 2.00 15.56 -24.76
CA CYS A 95 1.05 16.02 -25.76
C CYS A 95 1.45 15.53 -27.17
N PRO A 96 0.52 14.91 -27.92
CA PRO A 96 0.82 14.34 -29.23
C PRO A 96 1.16 15.36 -30.32
N HIS A 97 0.84 16.64 -30.08
CA HIS A 97 1.13 17.71 -31.05
C HIS A 97 2.63 18.04 -31.09
N LEU A 98 3.17 18.63 -30.04
CA LEU A 98 4.57 19.07 -29.95
C LEU A 98 5.25 18.73 -28.61
N GLY A 99 4.73 17.76 -27.86
CA GLY A 99 5.41 17.23 -26.68
C GLY A 99 5.23 18.02 -25.37
N ALA A 100 4.25 18.94 -25.30
CA ALA A 100 3.99 19.66 -24.04
C ALA A 100 3.66 18.66 -22.92
N ASP A 101 4.07 19.00 -21.68
CA ASP A 101 3.65 18.27 -20.49
C ASP A 101 2.17 18.56 -20.18
N LEU A 102 1.32 17.56 -20.43
CA LEU A 102 -0.12 17.63 -20.18
C LEU A 102 -0.47 17.74 -18.70
N ALA A 103 0.43 17.34 -17.79
CA ALA A 103 0.23 17.46 -16.35
C ALA A 103 0.24 18.94 -15.89
N THR A 104 0.80 19.85 -16.68
CA THR A 104 0.78 21.30 -16.43
C THR A 104 -0.41 22.01 -17.09
N GLY A 105 -1.29 21.27 -17.77
CA GLY A 105 -2.49 21.78 -18.41
C GLY A 105 -3.63 22.07 -17.44
N THR A 106 -4.83 22.14 -17.98
CA THR A 106 -6.06 22.36 -17.19
C THR A 106 -7.12 21.34 -17.60
N VAL A 107 -8.11 21.14 -16.74
CA VAL A 107 -9.33 20.39 -17.10
C VAL A 107 -10.48 21.37 -17.22
N ASP A 108 -11.08 21.44 -18.41
CA ASP A 108 -12.25 22.25 -18.69
C ASP A 108 -13.40 21.38 -19.21
N ARG A 109 -14.54 21.43 -18.52
CA ARG A 109 -15.75 20.62 -18.85
C ARG A 109 -15.42 19.14 -19.11
N GLY A 110 -14.59 18.55 -18.23
CA GLY A 110 -14.20 17.15 -18.28
C GLY A 110 -13.07 16.80 -19.24
N ALA A 111 -12.66 17.69 -20.12
CA ALA A 111 -11.55 17.45 -21.04
C ALA A 111 -10.23 18.05 -20.55
N LEU A 112 -9.14 17.36 -20.79
CA LEU A 112 -7.79 17.82 -20.54
C LEU A 112 -7.34 18.75 -21.67
N ILE A 113 -6.90 19.97 -21.32
CA ILE A 113 -6.47 21.01 -22.25
C ILE A 113 -4.96 21.16 -22.19
N CYS A 114 -4.31 20.94 -23.32
CA CYS A 114 -2.86 21.15 -23.47
C CYS A 114 -2.47 22.62 -23.22
N PRO A 115 -1.45 22.90 -22.40
CA PRO A 115 -1.11 24.27 -22.03
C PRO A 115 -0.48 25.08 -23.17
N TRP A 116 0.08 24.44 -24.20
CA TRP A 116 0.77 25.16 -25.26
C TRP A 116 -0.18 25.70 -26.35
N HIS A 117 -1.07 24.84 -26.88
CA HIS A 117 -1.89 25.24 -28.03
C HIS A 117 -3.38 24.91 -27.85
N GLY A 118 -3.82 24.58 -26.64
CA GLY A 118 -5.23 24.32 -26.34
C GLY A 118 -5.79 23.02 -26.94
N LEU A 119 -4.93 22.06 -27.34
CA LEU A 119 -5.43 20.76 -27.79
C LEU A 119 -6.29 20.15 -26.70
N ARG A 120 -7.51 19.77 -27.07
CA ARG A 120 -8.51 19.23 -26.17
C ARG A 120 -8.52 17.71 -26.28
N LEU A 121 -8.37 17.01 -25.15
CA LEU A 121 -8.42 15.57 -25.04
C LEU A 121 -9.58 15.16 -24.14
N GLU A 122 -10.51 14.37 -24.66
CA GLU A 122 -11.71 13.93 -23.94
C GLU A 122 -11.57 12.53 -23.31
N GLY A 123 -10.35 11.96 -23.38
CA GLY A 123 -10.04 10.65 -22.80
C GLY A 123 -10.16 9.49 -23.76
N GLY A 124 -10.55 9.76 -25.02
CA GLY A 124 -10.56 8.78 -26.11
C GLY A 124 -9.23 8.70 -26.87
N ARG A 125 -9.29 8.08 -28.05
CA ARG A 125 -8.16 8.05 -28.98
C ARG A 125 -8.24 9.26 -29.90
N GLU A 126 -7.47 10.28 -29.63
CA GLU A 126 -7.55 11.57 -30.29
C GLU A 126 -6.18 12.06 -30.72
N PHE A 127 -6.04 12.53 -31.94
CA PHE A 127 -4.80 13.12 -32.47
C PHE A 127 -3.54 12.26 -32.26
N GLY A 128 -3.69 10.93 -32.24
CA GLY A 128 -2.59 10.00 -31.96
C GLY A 128 -2.35 9.73 -30.46
N TRP A 129 -2.96 10.47 -29.56
CA TRP A 129 -2.97 10.17 -28.14
C TRP A 129 -3.82 8.92 -27.87
N LYS A 130 -3.34 8.02 -27.02
CA LYS A 130 -4.03 6.78 -26.68
C LYS A 130 -4.08 6.65 -25.16
N PRO A 131 -5.29 6.58 -24.57
CA PRO A 131 -5.42 6.34 -23.14
C PRO A 131 -4.89 4.96 -22.77
N TYR A 132 -4.38 4.85 -21.55
CA TYR A 132 -4.08 3.57 -20.92
C TYR A 132 -5.34 3.01 -20.25
N PRO A 133 -5.52 1.69 -20.18
CA PRO A 133 -6.54 1.11 -19.32
C PRO A 133 -6.36 1.60 -17.89
N ALA A 134 -7.43 2.12 -17.30
CA ALA A 134 -7.45 2.67 -15.97
C ALA A 134 -8.54 2.00 -15.13
N HIS A 135 -8.32 1.89 -13.84
CA HIS A 135 -9.29 1.36 -12.90
C HIS A 135 -9.30 2.22 -11.64
N ASP A 136 -10.48 2.49 -11.13
CA ASP A 136 -10.70 3.20 -9.86
C ASP A 136 -11.49 2.28 -8.93
N ASP A 137 -10.87 1.87 -7.84
CA ASP A 137 -11.50 1.00 -6.86
C ASP A 137 -12.14 1.78 -5.68
N GLY A 138 -12.19 3.12 -5.79
CA GLY A 138 -12.72 4.04 -4.78
C GLY A 138 -11.72 4.40 -3.68
N VAL A 139 -10.60 3.71 -3.57
CA VAL A 139 -9.49 3.98 -2.64
C VAL A 139 -8.23 4.34 -3.40
N LEU A 140 -7.91 3.57 -4.41
CA LEU A 140 -6.73 3.70 -5.25
C LEU A 140 -7.10 3.87 -6.72
N ALA A 141 -6.28 4.61 -7.43
CA ALA A 141 -6.28 4.70 -8.88
C ALA A 141 -5.18 3.80 -9.46
N TRP A 142 -5.53 3.04 -10.48
CA TRP A 142 -4.69 2.05 -11.13
C TRP A 142 -4.55 2.34 -12.61
N VAL A 143 -3.39 2.00 -13.15
CA VAL A 143 -3.11 2.04 -14.59
C VAL A 143 -2.51 0.71 -15.02
N ARG A 144 -2.94 0.20 -16.19
CA ARG A 144 -2.33 -0.98 -16.81
C ARG A 144 -1.30 -0.55 -17.84
N LEU A 145 -0.07 -1.02 -17.66
CA LEU A 145 1.06 -0.71 -18.52
C LEU A 145 1.72 -2.01 -19.00
N ASP A 146 1.21 -2.58 -20.08
CA ASP A 146 1.60 -3.91 -20.55
C ASP A 146 3.09 -3.99 -20.94
N ARG A 147 3.68 -2.90 -21.46
CA ARG A 147 5.11 -2.85 -21.79
C ARG A 147 6.02 -2.83 -20.55
N ILE A 148 5.52 -2.34 -19.41
CA ILE A 148 6.28 -2.27 -18.15
C ILE A 148 6.11 -3.55 -17.35
N GLY A 149 4.88 -4.08 -17.27
CA GLY A 149 4.59 -5.31 -16.54
C GLY A 149 5.20 -6.54 -17.21
N GLY A 150 5.09 -6.64 -18.53
CA GLY A 150 5.70 -7.73 -19.32
C GLY A 150 5.07 -9.09 -19.09
N GLU A 151 3.91 -9.15 -18.45
CA GLU A 151 3.16 -10.37 -18.17
C GLU A 151 1.82 -10.40 -18.89
N GLN A 152 1.08 -11.50 -18.78
CA GLN A 152 -0.26 -11.62 -19.36
C GLN A 152 -1.18 -10.56 -18.71
N PRO A 153 -1.77 -9.65 -19.50
CA PRO A 153 -2.66 -8.62 -18.97
C PRO A 153 -3.99 -9.20 -18.48
N THR A 154 -4.54 -8.61 -17.42
CA THR A 154 -5.88 -8.89 -16.92
C THR A 154 -6.82 -7.72 -17.17
N GLU A 155 -8.14 -7.95 -17.14
CA GLU A 155 -9.14 -6.90 -17.34
C GLU A 155 -9.15 -5.88 -16.18
N ALA A 156 -8.92 -6.35 -14.95
CA ALA A 156 -8.90 -5.54 -13.74
C ALA A 156 -7.69 -5.88 -12.84
N PRO A 157 -7.27 -4.98 -11.96
CA PRO A 157 -6.23 -5.26 -10.98
C PRO A 157 -6.70 -6.29 -9.95
N VAL A 158 -5.73 -6.98 -9.35
CA VAL A 158 -5.98 -7.81 -8.16
C VAL A 158 -6.12 -6.86 -6.96
N VAL A 159 -7.37 -6.48 -6.65
CA VAL A 159 -7.67 -5.65 -5.48
C VAL A 159 -7.83 -6.57 -4.26
N PRO A 160 -7.13 -6.31 -3.15
CA PRO A 160 -7.29 -7.07 -1.92
C PRO A 160 -8.72 -7.02 -1.39
N VAL A 161 -9.14 -8.08 -0.72
CA VAL A 161 -10.45 -8.10 -0.08
C VAL A 161 -10.49 -7.09 1.05
N ARG A 162 -11.39 -6.12 0.97
CA ARG A 162 -11.61 -5.04 1.94
C ARG A 162 -12.81 -5.33 2.84
N PRO A 163 -12.99 -4.58 3.95
CA PRO A 163 -14.18 -4.74 4.81
C PRO A 163 -15.47 -4.57 4.03
N HIS A 164 -16.44 -5.46 4.23
CA HIS A 164 -17.76 -5.35 3.61
C HIS A 164 -18.63 -4.26 4.25
N GLY A 165 -18.30 -3.86 5.49
CA GLY A 165 -19.05 -2.86 6.24
C GLY A 165 -18.54 -1.43 6.01
N ALA A 166 -19.17 -0.49 6.73
CA ALA A 166 -18.73 0.91 6.70
C ALA A 166 -17.28 1.02 7.15
N SER A 167 -16.47 1.71 6.36
CA SER A 167 -15.05 1.89 6.60
C SER A 167 -14.61 3.32 6.29
N MET A 168 -13.46 3.72 6.82
CA MET A 168 -12.77 4.93 6.41
C MET A 168 -11.38 4.56 5.92
N HIS A 169 -10.87 5.33 4.98
CA HIS A 169 -9.53 5.08 4.46
C HIS A 169 -8.66 6.34 4.46
N ALA A 170 -7.36 6.11 4.46
CA ALA A 170 -6.35 7.12 4.24
C ALA A 170 -5.23 6.51 3.40
N VAL A 171 -4.78 7.25 2.39
CA VAL A 171 -3.70 6.79 1.50
C VAL A 171 -2.51 7.71 1.66
N THR A 172 -1.33 7.13 1.81
CA THR A 172 -0.05 7.85 1.78
C THR A 172 0.80 7.35 0.61
N ARG A 173 1.65 8.23 0.08
CA ARG A 173 2.61 7.92 -0.98
C ARG A 173 3.96 8.54 -0.63
N LEU A 174 4.99 7.70 -0.61
CA LEU A 174 6.39 8.12 -0.47
C LEU A 174 7.22 7.47 -1.58
N VAL A 175 8.39 8.03 -1.86
CA VAL A 175 9.32 7.49 -2.87
C VAL A 175 10.67 7.27 -2.23
N GLY A 176 11.24 6.08 -2.47
CA GLY A 176 12.58 5.70 -2.02
C GLY A 176 13.48 5.26 -3.16
N THR A 177 14.79 5.19 -2.87
CA THR A 177 15.82 4.71 -3.80
C THR A 177 16.01 3.20 -3.63
N CYS A 178 15.11 2.44 -4.21
CA CYS A 178 15.10 0.98 -4.14
C CYS A 178 14.24 0.41 -5.27
N GLU A 179 14.26 -0.90 -5.43
CA GLU A 179 13.34 -1.61 -6.33
C GLU A 179 12.04 -1.98 -5.58
N PRO A 180 10.93 -2.24 -6.29
CA PRO A 180 9.67 -2.66 -5.67
C PRO A 180 9.82 -3.88 -4.75
N SER A 181 10.66 -4.85 -5.13
CA SER A 181 10.94 -6.06 -4.36
C SER A 181 11.55 -5.78 -2.99
N ASP A 182 12.29 -4.67 -2.82
CA ASP A 182 12.86 -4.31 -1.52
C ASP A 182 11.79 -3.80 -0.54
N ILE A 183 10.78 -3.10 -1.05
CA ILE A 183 9.59 -2.69 -0.28
C ILE A 183 8.78 -3.92 0.14
N ILE A 184 8.58 -4.87 -0.79
CA ILE A 184 7.85 -6.11 -0.50
C ILE A 184 8.60 -6.96 0.53
N ALA A 185 9.92 -7.09 0.40
CA ALA A 185 10.75 -7.82 1.37
C ALA A 185 10.69 -7.21 2.77
N ASN A 186 10.70 -5.89 2.90
CA ASN A 186 10.52 -5.22 4.19
C ASN A 186 9.20 -5.63 4.85
N ARG A 187 8.10 -5.64 4.10
CA ARG A 187 6.77 -6.00 4.64
C ARG A 187 6.59 -7.50 4.89
N LEU A 188 7.42 -8.35 4.28
CA LEU A 188 7.49 -9.79 4.55
C LEU A 188 8.39 -10.14 5.75
N ASP A 189 8.96 -9.14 6.41
CA ASP A 189 9.68 -9.23 7.66
C ASP A 189 8.87 -8.62 8.81
N PRO A 190 7.86 -9.30 9.38
CA PRO A 190 7.09 -8.73 10.47
C PRO A 190 7.91 -8.61 11.78
N TRP A 191 8.99 -9.34 11.93
CA TRP A 191 9.81 -9.37 13.15
C TRP A 191 10.50 -8.04 13.47
N HIS A 192 10.81 -7.22 12.45
CA HIS A 192 11.44 -5.92 12.68
C HIS A 192 10.51 -4.91 13.37
N GLY A 193 9.19 -5.09 13.24
CA GLY A 193 8.21 -4.09 13.63
C GLY A 193 8.31 -3.64 15.09
N GLY A 194 8.45 -4.58 16.04
CA GLY A 194 8.57 -4.27 17.46
C GLY A 194 9.86 -3.55 17.83
N TRP A 195 10.96 -3.82 17.10
CA TRP A 195 12.27 -3.22 17.34
C TRP A 195 12.46 -1.90 16.60
N TYR A 196 12.02 -1.83 15.36
CA TYR A 196 12.25 -0.69 14.47
C TYR A 196 11.21 0.42 14.65
N HIS A 197 9.97 0.05 15.07
CA HIS A 197 8.87 0.97 15.30
C HIS A 197 8.31 0.93 16.72
N PRO A 198 9.15 1.08 17.76
CA PRO A 198 8.72 0.96 19.17
C PRO A 198 7.75 2.05 19.61
N TYR A 199 7.51 3.04 18.76
CA TYR A 199 6.53 4.11 18.96
C TYR A 199 5.13 3.77 18.46
N SER A 200 4.98 2.65 17.73
CA SER A 200 3.71 2.20 17.12
C SER A 200 3.36 0.77 17.47
N PHE A 201 4.35 -0.09 17.71
CA PHE A 201 4.16 -1.51 17.97
C PHE A 201 4.77 -1.93 19.31
N ALA A 202 4.01 -2.71 20.05
CA ALA A 202 4.44 -3.36 21.27
C ALA A 202 3.93 -4.80 21.29
N HIS A 203 4.58 -5.67 22.09
CA HIS A 203 4.19 -7.07 22.23
C HIS A 203 3.97 -7.78 20.87
N LEU A 204 4.87 -7.49 19.92
CA LEU A 204 4.85 -8.13 18.62
C LEU A 204 5.51 -9.49 18.70
N ASP A 205 4.82 -10.51 18.22
CA ASP A 205 5.32 -11.88 18.06
C ASP A 205 4.86 -12.44 16.71
N VAL A 206 5.55 -13.45 16.19
CA VAL A 206 5.17 -14.16 14.96
C VAL A 206 4.80 -15.59 15.33
N LEU A 207 3.50 -15.87 15.41
CA LEU A 207 2.99 -17.19 15.78
C LEU A 207 3.16 -18.23 14.67
N SER A 208 3.11 -17.77 13.43
CA SER A 208 3.26 -18.64 12.25
C SER A 208 3.87 -17.84 11.12
N ALA A 209 4.87 -18.42 10.49
CA ALA A 209 5.48 -17.95 9.25
C ALA A 209 5.35 -19.06 8.18
N PRO A 210 5.28 -18.71 6.89
CA PRO A 210 5.25 -19.71 5.84
C PRO A 210 6.58 -20.46 5.76
N PRO A 211 6.57 -21.77 5.45
CA PRO A 211 7.80 -22.54 5.28
C PRO A 211 8.60 -22.04 4.06
N VAL A 212 9.85 -22.45 3.98
CA VAL A 212 10.76 -22.13 2.87
C VAL A 212 10.38 -22.90 1.59
N ASP A 213 9.38 -23.76 1.63
CA ASP A 213 8.93 -24.56 0.49
C ASP A 213 8.47 -23.69 -0.68
N ALA A 214 8.90 -24.05 -1.91
CA ALA A 214 8.62 -23.29 -3.13
C ALA A 214 7.19 -23.46 -3.65
N ASP A 215 6.54 -24.58 -3.36
CA ASP A 215 5.24 -24.94 -3.93
C ASP A 215 4.07 -24.69 -2.98
N LEU A 216 4.24 -23.76 -2.06
CA LEU A 216 3.23 -23.40 -1.08
C LEU A 216 1.99 -22.76 -1.74
N PRO A 217 0.76 -23.25 -1.48
CA PRO A 217 -0.46 -22.61 -1.92
C PRO A 217 -0.58 -21.18 -1.36
N GLN A 218 -1.16 -20.28 -2.15
CA GLN A 218 -1.27 -18.85 -1.78
C GLN A 218 -1.98 -18.64 -0.43
N GLU A 219 -2.98 -19.47 -0.14
CA GLU A 219 -3.77 -19.37 1.10
C GLU A 219 -2.96 -19.76 2.35
N GLN A 220 -1.83 -20.46 2.16
CA GLN A 220 -0.91 -20.86 3.23
C GLN A 220 0.30 -19.92 3.33
N ASP A 221 0.54 -19.10 2.30
CA ASP A 221 1.67 -18.16 2.23
C ASP A 221 1.37 -16.88 3.00
N ARG A 222 1.30 -17.01 4.32
CA ARG A 222 0.92 -15.93 5.23
C ARG A 222 1.62 -16.02 6.56
N PHE A 223 1.86 -14.85 7.16
CA PHE A 223 2.36 -14.69 8.51
C PHE A 223 1.20 -14.37 9.44
N LEU A 224 1.22 -14.93 10.64
CA LEU A 224 0.25 -14.65 11.70
C LEU A 224 0.95 -13.94 12.85
N VAL A 225 0.54 -12.71 13.13
CA VAL A 225 1.27 -11.78 13.98
C VAL A 225 0.34 -11.14 15.03
N PRO A 226 0.34 -11.60 16.27
CA PRO A 226 -0.21 -10.83 17.37
C PRO A 226 0.67 -9.61 17.63
N VAL A 227 0.03 -8.46 17.72
CA VAL A 227 0.71 -7.17 17.93
C VAL A 227 -0.22 -6.21 18.68
N THR A 228 0.37 -5.33 19.46
CA THR A 228 -0.35 -4.20 20.05
C THR A 228 0.01 -2.92 19.31
N PHE A 229 -0.92 -2.38 18.53
CA PHE A 229 -0.80 -1.02 17.99
C PHE A 229 -0.97 -0.02 19.13
N HIS A 230 -0.12 1.00 19.22
CA HIS A 230 -0.26 1.98 20.28
C HIS A 230 0.05 3.42 19.83
N ILE A 231 -0.56 4.35 20.55
CA ILE A 231 -0.27 5.78 20.47
C ILE A 231 0.00 6.25 21.91
N GLY A 232 1.24 6.65 22.17
CA GLY A 232 1.67 6.94 23.52
C GLY A 232 1.51 5.72 24.44
N ARG A 233 0.69 5.86 25.49
CA ARG A 233 0.42 4.79 26.45
C ARG A 233 -0.83 3.95 26.14
N PHE A 234 -1.59 4.30 25.12
CA PHE A 234 -2.81 3.61 24.79
C PHE A 234 -2.56 2.61 23.68
N GLY A 235 -2.73 1.33 23.97
CA GLY A 235 -2.51 0.24 23.04
C GLY A 235 -3.79 -0.53 22.73
N VAL A 236 -3.84 -1.08 21.53
CA VAL A 236 -4.92 -1.94 21.02
C VAL A 236 -4.29 -3.25 20.53
N PRO A 237 -4.39 -4.34 21.29
CA PRO A 237 -3.90 -5.63 20.84
C PRO A 237 -4.83 -6.22 19.79
N VAL A 238 -4.20 -6.78 18.76
CA VAL A 238 -4.86 -7.43 17.63
C VAL A 238 -4.08 -8.65 17.20
N VAL A 239 -4.68 -9.46 16.34
CA VAL A 239 -3.97 -10.46 15.54
C VAL A 239 -4.06 -10.04 14.09
N ALA A 240 -2.90 -9.84 13.47
CA ALA A 240 -2.78 -9.47 12.06
C ALA A 240 -2.29 -10.67 11.24
N GLU A 241 -2.78 -10.76 10.02
CA GLU A 241 -2.31 -11.66 8.98
C GLU A 241 -1.63 -10.85 7.89
N PHE A 242 -0.43 -11.26 7.46
CA PHE A 242 0.28 -10.66 6.34
C PHE A 242 0.35 -11.65 5.18
N ALA A 243 0.02 -11.20 3.99
CA ALA A 243 0.11 -11.99 2.76
C ALA A 243 0.49 -11.10 1.56
N ALA A 244 1.14 -11.71 0.56
CA ALA A 244 1.49 -11.04 -0.70
C ALA A 244 0.62 -11.56 -1.85
N PRO A 245 -0.53 -10.95 -2.17
CA PRO A 245 -1.39 -11.43 -3.26
C PRO A 245 -0.79 -11.23 -4.66
N GLY A 246 0.25 -10.44 -4.79
CA GLY A 246 0.91 -10.15 -6.05
C GLY A 246 2.36 -9.71 -5.86
N PRO A 247 3.11 -9.53 -6.95
CA PRO A 247 4.55 -9.23 -6.90
C PRO A 247 4.86 -7.85 -6.31
N ARG A 248 3.89 -6.96 -6.27
CA ARG A 248 4.03 -5.57 -5.82
C ARG A 248 3.00 -5.18 -4.75
N THR A 249 2.35 -6.16 -4.13
CA THR A 249 1.30 -5.90 -3.14
C THR A 249 1.49 -6.76 -1.91
N ILE A 250 1.47 -6.15 -0.75
CA ILE A 250 1.32 -6.81 0.57
C ILE A 250 0.04 -6.34 1.21
N VAL A 251 -0.63 -7.26 1.86
CA VAL A 251 -1.85 -7.00 2.63
C VAL A 251 -1.61 -7.41 4.06
N MET A 252 -1.81 -6.48 4.98
CA MET A 252 -1.99 -6.78 6.39
C MET A 252 -3.47 -6.69 6.71
N ARG A 253 -4.04 -7.76 7.25
CA ARG A 253 -5.45 -7.83 7.67
C ARG A 253 -5.53 -8.06 9.17
N ILE A 254 -6.33 -7.29 9.88
CA ILE A 254 -6.66 -7.60 11.26
C ILE A 254 -7.72 -8.70 11.25
N ILE A 255 -7.37 -9.87 11.76
CA ILE A 255 -8.25 -11.06 11.78
C ILE A 255 -8.91 -11.30 13.12
N ASP A 256 -8.36 -10.73 14.21
CA ASP A 256 -8.94 -10.78 15.54
C ASP A 256 -8.56 -9.54 16.34
N GLY A 257 -9.42 -9.18 17.30
CA GLY A 257 -9.28 -7.99 18.13
C GLY A 257 -10.09 -6.81 17.62
N GLU A 258 -9.76 -5.61 18.13
CA GLU A 258 -10.45 -4.37 17.72
C GLU A 258 -10.11 -4.02 16.27
N GLY A 259 -11.12 -3.69 15.49
CA GLY A 259 -10.96 -3.38 14.08
C GLY A 259 -10.77 -4.62 13.20
N ALA A 260 -11.20 -5.81 13.66
CA ALA A 260 -11.20 -7.01 12.84
C ALA A 260 -11.89 -6.75 11.50
N GLY A 261 -11.27 -7.17 10.40
CA GLY A 261 -11.66 -6.83 9.04
C GLY A 261 -10.95 -5.61 8.47
N SER A 262 -10.32 -4.74 9.29
CA SER A 262 -9.47 -3.64 8.78
C SER A 262 -8.30 -4.19 7.97
N VAL A 263 -7.91 -3.43 6.95
CA VAL A 263 -6.86 -3.83 6.00
C VAL A 263 -5.86 -2.68 5.82
N VAL A 264 -4.59 -3.01 5.76
CA VAL A 264 -3.55 -2.12 5.26
C VAL A 264 -2.96 -2.75 4.00
N GLU A 265 -3.11 -2.05 2.90
CA GLU A 265 -2.58 -2.45 1.60
C GLU A 265 -1.33 -1.65 1.31
N THR A 266 -0.23 -2.33 1.02
CA THR A 266 1.02 -1.74 0.59
C THR A 266 1.27 -2.10 -0.86
N HIS A 267 1.36 -1.09 -1.72
CA HIS A 267 1.67 -1.25 -3.14
C HIS A 267 3.02 -0.62 -3.46
N ALA A 268 3.92 -1.41 -4.04
CA ALA A 268 5.23 -0.98 -4.48
C ALA A 268 5.22 -0.72 -5.99
N THR A 269 5.23 0.55 -6.39
CA THR A 269 5.15 0.93 -7.81
C THR A 269 6.50 1.48 -8.28
N PRO A 270 7.13 0.90 -9.33
CA PRO A 270 8.33 1.47 -9.91
C PRO A 270 8.02 2.86 -10.48
N VAL A 271 8.82 3.86 -10.14
CA VAL A 271 8.67 5.21 -10.69
C VAL A 271 9.52 5.37 -11.94
N GLY A 272 10.70 4.79 -11.95
CA GLY A 272 11.73 4.93 -12.98
C GLY A 272 13.06 5.34 -12.34
N PRO A 273 14.13 5.51 -13.12
CA PRO A 273 15.41 5.95 -12.59
C PRO A 273 15.34 7.41 -12.14
N GLY A 274 16.02 7.71 -11.04
CA GLY A 274 16.28 9.09 -10.62
C GLY A 274 17.37 9.78 -11.46
N PRO A 275 17.67 11.06 -11.18
CA PRO A 275 18.75 11.79 -11.87
C PRO A 275 20.14 11.15 -11.70
N ASP A 276 20.31 10.35 -10.65
CA ASP A 276 21.52 9.58 -10.34
C ASP A 276 21.55 8.21 -11.02
N GLY A 277 20.56 7.89 -11.86
CA GLY A 277 20.42 6.60 -12.55
C GLY A 277 19.93 5.45 -11.66
N LEU A 278 19.75 5.68 -10.36
CA LEU A 278 19.29 4.66 -9.43
C LEU A 278 17.75 4.47 -9.51
N PRO A 279 17.26 3.24 -9.31
CA PRO A 279 15.82 2.98 -9.36
C PRO A 279 15.07 3.71 -8.23
N ARG A 280 13.93 4.26 -8.56
CA ARG A 280 12.98 4.84 -7.62
C ARG A 280 11.71 4.00 -7.58
N SER A 281 11.24 3.72 -6.38
CA SER A 281 9.96 3.07 -6.18
C SER A 281 9.07 3.91 -5.25
N ALA A 282 7.81 4.02 -5.63
CA ALA A 282 6.80 4.60 -4.76
C ALA A 282 6.17 3.50 -3.91
N VAL A 283 6.12 3.71 -2.61
CA VAL A 283 5.22 2.99 -1.74
C VAL A 283 3.90 3.77 -1.67
N ILE A 284 2.81 3.08 -1.94
CA ILE A 284 1.46 3.61 -1.83
C ILE A 284 0.76 2.73 -0.81
N GLU A 285 0.48 3.29 0.36
CA GLU A 285 -0.17 2.56 1.44
C GLU A 285 -1.58 3.08 1.66
N ALA A 286 -2.55 2.18 1.59
CA ALA A 286 -3.94 2.42 1.90
C ALA A 286 -4.29 1.77 3.24
N VAL A 287 -4.56 2.57 4.25
CA VAL A 287 -5.09 2.13 5.53
C VAL A 287 -6.60 2.19 5.48
N ILE A 288 -7.28 1.05 5.56
CA ILE A 288 -8.74 0.92 5.48
C ILE A 288 -9.24 0.41 6.82
N ALA A 289 -9.71 1.32 7.66
CA ALA A 289 -10.15 1.04 9.02
C ALA A 289 -11.65 0.73 9.05
N HIS A 290 -11.99 -0.32 9.79
CA HIS A 290 -13.33 -0.80 10.04
C HIS A 290 -13.49 -1.18 11.53
N SER A 291 -14.68 -1.06 12.07
CA SER A 291 -15.02 -1.62 13.39
C SER A 291 -16.52 -1.84 13.49
N ASP A 292 -16.92 -2.95 14.09
CA ASP A 292 -18.33 -3.26 14.40
C ASP A 292 -18.83 -2.56 15.67
N ARG A 293 -18.01 -1.74 16.32
CA ARG A 293 -18.42 -1.01 17.53
C ARG A 293 -19.44 0.08 17.22
N PRO A 294 -20.48 0.25 18.04
CA PRO A 294 -21.47 1.32 17.87
C PRO A 294 -20.87 2.72 17.78
N GLY A 295 -19.74 2.96 18.46
CA GLY A 295 -19.02 4.24 18.44
C GLY A 295 -18.31 4.55 17.11
N PHE A 296 -18.06 3.56 16.25
CA PHE A 296 -17.36 3.76 14.98
C PHE A 296 -18.10 4.68 14.02
N GLY A 297 -19.45 4.72 14.10
CA GLY A 297 -20.25 5.67 13.33
C GLY A 297 -19.91 7.14 13.59
N HIS A 298 -19.43 7.50 14.80
CA HIS A 298 -18.94 8.85 15.09
C HIS A 298 -17.60 9.11 14.40
N ALA A 299 -16.69 8.13 14.40
CA ALA A 299 -15.42 8.22 13.69
C ALA A 299 -15.64 8.39 12.17
N LEU A 300 -16.60 7.66 11.58
CA LEU A 300 -16.97 7.82 10.17
C LEU A 300 -17.46 9.24 9.84
N ARG A 301 -18.26 9.85 10.70
CA ARG A 301 -18.69 11.25 10.53
C ARG A 301 -17.51 12.21 10.60
N ALA A 302 -16.54 11.93 11.47
CA ALA A 302 -15.32 12.72 11.65
C ALA A 302 -14.19 12.34 10.69
N ARG A 303 -14.43 11.45 9.70
CA ARG A 303 -13.36 10.90 8.84
C ARG A 303 -12.49 11.96 8.17
N ARG A 304 -13.05 13.11 7.80
CA ARG A 304 -12.26 14.21 7.17
C ARG A 304 -11.22 14.80 8.12
N LEU A 305 -11.44 14.72 9.42
CA LEU A 305 -10.51 15.16 10.47
C LEU A 305 -9.54 14.04 10.85
N ILE A 306 -9.98 12.78 10.82
CA ILE A 306 -9.18 11.61 11.24
C ILE A 306 -8.22 11.18 10.13
N ALA A 307 -8.64 11.17 8.87
CA ALA A 307 -7.82 10.69 7.75
C ALA A 307 -6.45 11.37 7.62
N PRO A 308 -6.27 12.69 7.86
CA PRO A 308 -4.94 13.30 7.87
C PRO A 308 -4.00 12.71 8.92
N PHE A 309 -4.49 12.39 10.12
CA PHE A 309 -3.69 11.75 11.17
C PHE A 309 -3.32 10.31 10.80
N MET A 310 -4.25 9.54 10.24
CA MET A 310 -3.96 8.19 9.72
C MET A 310 -2.88 8.25 8.64
N ARG A 311 -2.99 9.21 7.71
CA ARG A 311 -2.00 9.43 6.65
C ARG A 311 -0.62 9.77 7.22
N GLN A 312 -0.58 10.66 8.23
CA GLN A 312 0.67 11.05 8.87
C GLN A 312 1.32 9.90 9.64
N ALA A 313 0.51 9.07 10.33
CA ALA A 313 1.01 7.90 11.05
C ALA A 313 1.61 6.87 10.07
N ALA A 314 0.90 6.54 8.98
CA ALA A 314 1.41 5.67 7.93
C ALA A 314 2.68 6.25 7.27
N ALA A 315 2.70 7.54 6.96
CA ALA A 315 3.88 8.19 6.40
C ALA A 315 5.09 8.20 7.35
N ARG A 316 4.87 8.23 8.66
CA ARG A 316 5.96 8.11 9.64
C ARG A 316 6.59 6.73 9.62
N LEU A 317 5.76 5.68 9.66
CA LEU A 317 6.23 4.29 9.54
C LEU A 317 7.03 4.08 8.25
N TRP A 318 6.49 4.56 7.13
CA TRP A 318 7.13 4.38 5.84
C TRP A 318 8.40 5.18 5.62
N ARG A 319 8.66 6.24 6.36
CA ARG A 319 9.99 6.89 6.32
C ARG A 319 11.08 5.96 6.87
N ASP A 320 10.76 5.24 7.94
CA ASP A 320 11.68 4.27 8.54
C ASP A 320 11.78 3.02 7.65
N ASP A 321 10.66 2.49 7.17
CA ASP A 321 10.61 1.31 6.33
C ASP A 321 11.28 1.53 4.96
N LEU A 322 11.20 2.73 4.39
CA LEU A 322 11.96 3.07 3.20
C LEU A 322 13.46 3.08 3.46
N ALA A 323 13.91 3.54 4.62
CA ALA A 323 15.33 3.48 4.96
C ALA A 323 15.83 2.01 5.05
N TYR A 324 15.00 1.08 5.55
CA TYR A 324 15.27 -0.35 5.49
C TYR A 324 15.33 -0.84 4.04
N ALA A 325 14.32 -0.56 3.22
CA ALA A 325 14.26 -1.01 1.82
C ALA A 325 15.44 -0.47 1.00
N GLU A 326 15.80 0.81 1.17
CA GLU A 326 16.96 1.43 0.54
C GLU A 326 18.29 0.82 1.01
N ARG A 327 18.38 0.44 2.28
CA ARG A 327 19.56 -0.26 2.80
C ARG A 327 19.68 -1.64 2.20
N ARG A 328 18.57 -2.40 2.13
CA ARG A 328 18.51 -3.72 1.49
C ARG A 328 18.96 -3.63 0.04
N TYR A 329 18.41 -2.70 -0.72
CA TYR A 329 18.81 -2.44 -2.11
C TYR A 329 20.33 -2.22 -2.24
N ARG A 330 20.88 -1.30 -1.44
CA ARG A 330 22.32 -0.98 -1.48
C ARG A 330 23.22 -2.16 -1.12
N VAL A 331 22.81 -2.99 -0.17
CA VAL A 331 23.60 -4.15 0.25
C VAL A 331 23.63 -5.22 -0.83
N ARG A 332 22.48 -5.58 -1.40
CA ARG A 332 22.39 -6.64 -2.40
C ARG A 332 22.93 -6.26 -3.78
N THR A 333 23.08 -4.96 -4.08
CA THR A 333 23.60 -4.49 -5.38
C THR A 333 25.07 -4.12 -5.35
N ARG A 334 25.70 -4.04 -4.17
CA ARG A 334 27.13 -3.73 -4.02
C ARG A 334 27.98 -4.95 -3.67
N GLY A 335 27.37 -6.08 -3.38
CA GLY A 335 28.03 -7.38 -3.17
C GLY A 335 28.12 -8.12 -4.48
#